data_842dfe1fdd3056b59ca6654361299631
#
_entry.id   842dfe1fdd3056b59ca6654361299631
#
_cell.length_a   1.000
_cell.length_b   1.000
_cell.length_c   1.000
_cell.angle_alpha   90.00
_cell.angle_beta   90.00
_cell.angle_gamma   90.00
#
_symmetry.space_group_name_H-M   'P 1'
#
loop_
_entity.id
_entity.type
_entity.pdbx_description
1 polymer ?
#
loop_
_entity_poly.entity_id
_entity_poly.type
_entity_poly.pdbx_seq_one_letter_code
_entity_poly.pdbx_strand_id
1 'polypeptide(L)'
;ITVSNSTTFSKAYIMPDMQNRYGTSSGLFSWGELANRRYNPSDFFETGSNVINSVALSTGNTKNQTYLSASTTNSGGILPNNSYNRYNFTARNTTHFLNDKLTLDIGAQYIVQNNKNMVSQGQYYNPLPSLYLFPRGDNFDEIRLYERYNTNYGYMEQYWPYGDASLSLQNPYWIQNRINRTSNKKRYMMNASLKWQATDWLNVVGRVNLDNSDYRNKNEKSASTLTTFCGVSGGFEDAMRQERSLYADFLANIDKTFGDFHLTAN
;
A
#
# COMPACT_ATOMS: atom_id res chain seq x y z
N ILE A 1 -2.31 25.54 15.48
CA ILE A 1 -2.53 24.08 15.52
C ILE A 1 -3.71 23.78 14.61
N THR A 2 -3.55 22.79 13.75
CA THR A 2 -4.62 22.28 12.86
C THR A 2 -4.83 20.81 13.17
N VAL A 3 -6.09 20.41 13.34
CA VAL A 3 -6.49 19.01 13.52
C VAL A 3 -7.50 18.67 12.44
N SER A 4 -7.33 17.54 11.76
CA SER A 4 -8.31 17.07 10.78
C SER A 4 -8.58 15.57 10.90
N ASN A 5 -9.81 15.21 10.57
CA ASN A 5 -10.28 13.84 10.44
C ASN A 5 -11.03 13.70 9.12
N SER A 6 -10.84 12.59 8.44
CA SER A 6 -11.62 12.18 7.28
C SER A 6 -11.95 10.70 7.42
N THR A 7 -13.20 10.35 7.31
CA THR A 7 -13.67 8.97 7.35
C THR A 7 -14.49 8.68 6.10
N THR A 8 -14.11 7.63 5.37
CA THR A 8 -14.78 7.21 4.13
C THR A 8 -15.15 5.75 4.23
N PHE A 9 -16.33 5.40 3.74
CA PHE A 9 -16.79 4.01 3.59
C PHE A 9 -16.91 3.68 2.10
N SER A 10 -16.56 2.47 1.74
CA SER A 10 -16.57 1.99 0.35
C SER A 10 -17.28 0.66 0.25
N LYS A 11 -18.05 0.47 -0.83
CA LYS A 11 -18.68 -0.79 -1.17
C LYS A 11 -18.43 -1.12 -2.64
N ALA A 12 -18.39 -2.39 -2.96
CA ALA A 12 -18.44 -2.82 -4.35
C ALA A 12 -19.79 -2.40 -4.97
N TYR A 13 -19.73 -1.62 -6.04
CA TYR A 13 -20.93 -1.04 -6.68
C TYR A 13 -21.18 -1.61 -8.05
N ILE A 14 -20.15 -1.78 -8.88
CA ILE A 14 -20.26 -2.31 -10.24
C ILE A 14 -19.66 -3.70 -10.27
N MET A 15 -20.44 -4.68 -10.71
CA MET A 15 -20.02 -6.05 -10.95
C MET A 15 -20.03 -6.35 -12.43
N PRO A 16 -19.19 -7.29 -12.91
CA PRO A 16 -19.32 -7.78 -14.29
C PRO A 16 -20.71 -8.32 -14.55
N ASP A 17 -21.29 -7.96 -15.67
CA ASP A 17 -22.56 -8.51 -16.12
C ASP A 17 -22.32 -9.91 -16.67
N MET A 18 -22.81 -10.91 -15.96
CA MET A 18 -22.64 -12.33 -16.29
C MET A 18 -23.99 -13.04 -16.33
N GLN A 19 -24.09 -14.05 -17.19
CA GLN A 19 -25.26 -14.86 -17.22
C GLN A 19 -25.52 -15.53 -15.84
N ASN A 20 -26.76 -15.61 -15.41
CA ASN A 20 -27.16 -16.20 -14.13
C ASN A 20 -28.42 -17.08 -14.24
N ARG A 21 -28.78 -17.45 -15.47
CA ARG A 21 -29.99 -18.25 -15.77
C ARG A 21 -29.71 -19.75 -15.80
N TYR A 22 -28.53 -20.12 -16.32
CA TYR A 22 -28.12 -21.51 -16.45
C TYR A 22 -27.03 -21.84 -15.45
N GLY A 23 -27.08 -23.01 -14.87
CA GLY A 23 -26.03 -23.56 -14.04
C GLY A 23 -24.85 -24.04 -14.86
N THR A 24 -24.00 -24.85 -14.24
CA THR A 24 -22.84 -25.45 -14.92
C THR A 24 -23.18 -26.82 -15.46
N SER A 25 -22.55 -27.18 -16.58
CA SER A 25 -22.61 -28.53 -17.13
C SER A 25 -21.59 -29.47 -16.48
N SER A 26 -20.41 -28.94 -16.12
CA SER A 26 -19.39 -29.63 -15.33
C SER A 26 -18.36 -28.62 -14.81
N GLY A 27 -17.90 -28.79 -13.57
CA GLY A 27 -16.91 -27.92 -12.97
C GLY A 27 -17.31 -26.44 -13.04
N LEU A 28 -16.54 -25.61 -13.73
CA LEU A 28 -16.78 -24.17 -13.89
C LEU A 28 -17.44 -23.78 -15.22
N PHE A 29 -17.79 -24.76 -16.08
CA PHE A 29 -18.38 -24.46 -17.38
C PHE A 29 -19.88 -24.13 -17.28
N SER A 30 -20.26 -22.97 -17.79
CA SER A 30 -21.66 -22.53 -17.90
C SER A 30 -22.44 -23.34 -18.93
N TRP A 31 -23.74 -23.03 -19.06
CA TRP A 31 -24.67 -23.58 -20.05
C TRP A 31 -25.11 -25.02 -19.76
N GLY A 32 -25.19 -25.37 -18.48
CA GLY A 32 -25.89 -26.56 -18.02
C GLY A 32 -27.43 -26.38 -18.01
N GLU A 33 -28.11 -27.06 -17.10
CA GLU A 33 -29.55 -26.95 -16.90
C GLU A 33 -29.95 -25.59 -16.31
N LEU A 34 -31.23 -25.26 -16.30
CA LEU A 34 -31.77 -24.08 -15.64
C LEU A 34 -31.40 -24.10 -14.16
N ALA A 35 -30.76 -23.04 -13.70
CA ALA A 35 -30.35 -22.93 -12.31
C ALA A 35 -31.50 -22.58 -11.39
N ASN A 36 -31.67 -23.35 -10.31
CA ASN A 36 -32.65 -23.11 -9.26
C ASN A 36 -32.14 -22.09 -8.22
N ARG A 37 -30.85 -21.82 -8.21
CA ARG A 37 -30.17 -20.87 -7.31
C ARG A 37 -29.41 -19.84 -8.13
N ARG A 38 -29.30 -18.66 -7.57
CA ARG A 38 -28.54 -17.56 -8.18
C ARG A 38 -27.48 -17.13 -7.20
N TYR A 39 -26.25 -17.08 -7.65
CA TYR A 39 -25.12 -16.56 -6.94
C TYR A 39 -24.91 -15.10 -7.29
N ASN A 40 -24.67 -14.27 -6.28
CA ASN A 40 -24.30 -12.86 -6.44
C ASN A 40 -22.85 -12.64 -6.01
N PRO A 41 -21.94 -12.31 -6.93
CA PRO A 41 -20.53 -12.04 -6.58
C PRO A 41 -20.34 -10.93 -5.53
N SER A 42 -21.32 -10.02 -5.39
CA SER A 42 -21.21 -8.94 -4.38
C SER A 42 -21.20 -9.45 -2.94
N ASP A 43 -21.70 -10.67 -2.69
CA ASP A 43 -21.78 -11.26 -1.35
C ASP A 43 -20.40 -11.63 -0.76
N PHE A 44 -19.37 -11.63 -1.60
CA PHE A 44 -17.99 -11.82 -1.18
C PHE A 44 -17.36 -10.57 -0.55
N PHE A 45 -17.83 -9.40 -0.98
CA PHE A 45 -17.22 -8.13 -0.59
C PHE A 45 -17.78 -7.63 0.75
N GLU A 46 -16.92 -6.97 1.50
CA GLU A 46 -17.24 -6.29 2.75
C GLU A 46 -17.39 -4.78 2.54
N THR A 47 -17.84 -4.08 3.56
CA THR A 47 -17.76 -2.62 3.57
C THR A 47 -16.35 -2.21 3.96
N GLY A 48 -15.64 -1.61 3.03
CA GLY A 48 -14.33 -1.00 3.30
C GLY A 48 -14.47 0.28 4.10
N SER A 49 -13.44 0.61 4.88
CA SER A 49 -13.34 1.86 5.62
C SER A 49 -11.96 2.48 5.45
N ASN A 50 -11.89 3.80 5.44
CA ASN A 50 -10.63 4.53 5.45
C ASN A 50 -10.75 5.71 6.43
N VAL A 51 -9.94 5.71 7.47
CA VAL A 51 -9.91 6.72 8.51
C VAL A 51 -8.55 7.41 8.47
N ILE A 52 -8.56 8.71 8.20
CA ILE A 52 -7.38 9.56 8.18
C ILE A 52 -7.50 10.57 9.30
N ASN A 53 -6.50 10.63 10.18
CA ASN A 53 -6.37 11.64 11.21
C ASN A 53 -5.05 12.38 11.02
N SER A 54 -5.06 13.68 11.24
CA SER A 54 -3.83 14.46 11.24
C SER A 54 -3.86 15.59 12.25
N VAL A 55 -2.68 15.90 12.77
CA VAL A 55 -2.42 17.08 13.59
C VAL A 55 -1.16 17.77 13.03
N ALA A 56 -1.23 19.10 12.95
CA ALA A 56 -0.11 19.92 12.54
C ALA A 56 0.02 21.13 13.45
N LEU A 57 1.27 21.49 13.74
CA LEU A 57 1.67 22.66 14.50
C LEU A 57 2.62 23.48 13.66
N SER A 58 2.29 24.74 13.42
CA SER A 58 3.21 25.74 12.90
C SER A 58 3.40 26.81 13.97
N THR A 59 4.64 27.12 14.28
CA THR A 59 5.00 28.15 15.26
C THR A 59 6.29 28.82 14.85
N GLY A 60 6.49 30.04 15.33
CA GLY A 60 7.73 30.76 15.08
C GLY A 60 7.52 32.28 14.91
N ASN A 61 8.58 32.89 14.46
CA ASN A 61 8.65 34.33 14.13
C ASN A 61 9.41 34.52 12.82
N THR A 62 9.78 35.75 12.49
CA THR A 62 10.54 36.07 11.25
C THR A 62 11.92 35.41 11.18
N LYS A 63 12.52 35.06 12.33
CA LYS A 63 13.88 34.47 12.40
C LYS A 63 13.88 32.95 12.56
N ASN A 64 12.84 32.38 13.13
CA ASN A 64 12.76 30.94 13.34
C ASN A 64 11.32 30.45 13.11
N GLN A 65 11.15 29.48 12.24
CA GLN A 65 9.86 28.87 11.92
C GLN A 65 9.99 27.36 12.08
N THR A 66 9.08 26.79 12.84
CA THR A 66 9.00 25.34 13.08
C THR A 66 7.65 24.81 12.65
N TYR A 67 7.70 23.70 11.91
CA TYR A 67 6.52 22.93 11.52
C TYR A 67 6.68 21.49 12.00
N LEU A 68 5.67 20.99 12.70
CA LEU A 68 5.57 19.59 13.13
C LEU A 68 4.22 19.03 12.68
N SER A 69 4.19 17.82 12.17
CA SER A 69 2.94 17.13 11.90
C SER A 69 3.03 15.63 12.16
N ALA A 70 1.89 15.06 12.53
CA ALA A 70 1.67 13.63 12.59
C ALA A 70 0.37 13.29 11.89
N SER A 71 0.36 12.21 11.10
CA SER A 71 -0.85 11.71 10.46
C SER A 71 -0.91 10.19 10.47
N THR A 72 -2.14 9.68 10.57
CA THR A 72 -2.44 8.25 10.49
C THR A 72 -3.46 8.00 9.40
N THR A 73 -3.26 6.94 8.63
CA THR A 73 -4.24 6.36 7.72
C THR A 73 -4.46 4.93 8.12
N ASN A 74 -5.70 4.57 8.46
CA ASN A 74 -6.09 3.20 8.79
C ASN A 74 -7.22 2.80 7.84
N SER A 75 -6.98 1.79 7.02
CA SER A 75 -7.91 1.37 5.98
C SER A 75 -8.12 -0.13 6.02
N GLY A 76 -9.39 -0.55 6.06
CA GLY A 76 -9.84 -1.88 5.70
C GLY A 76 -10.38 -1.87 4.27
N GLY A 77 -9.91 -2.77 3.43
CA GLY A 77 -10.40 -2.88 2.05
C GLY A 77 -11.78 -3.50 1.96
N ILE A 78 -12.34 -3.53 0.76
CA ILE A 78 -13.63 -4.21 0.48
C ILE A 78 -13.47 -5.73 0.34
N LEU A 79 -12.25 -6.25 0.27
CA LEU A 79 -11.99 -7.69 0.28
C LEU A 79 -11.76 -8.17 1.72
N PRO A 80 -12.20 -9.37 2.07
CA PRO A 80 -11.94 -9.95 3.39
C PRO A 80 -10.45 -9.93 3.72
N ASN A 81 -10.13 -9.66 4.99
CA ASN A 81 -8.76 -9.73 5.53
C ASN A 81 -7.72 -8.84 4.80
N ASN A 82 -8.16 -7.75 4.18
CA ASN A 82 -7.30 -6.76 3.51
C ASN A 82 -7.17 -5.51 4.38
N SER A 83 -5.96 -5.00 4.56
CA SER A 83 -5.74 -3.77 5.31
C SER A 83 -4.52 -2.99 4.86
N TYR A 84 -4.59 -1.67 5.08
CA TYR A 84 -3.51 -0.73 4.85
C TYR A 84 -3.44 0.25 6.02
N ASN A 85 -2.26 0.35 6.65
CA ASN A 85 -2.02 1.30 7.71
C ASN A 85 -0.76 2.12 7.38
N ARG A 86 -0.84 3.44 7.58
CA ARG A 86 0.28 4.35 7.37
C ARG A 86 0.33 5.39 8.47
N TYR A 87 1.54 5.63 8.97
CA TYR A 87 1.85 6.64 9.98
C TYR A 87 2.95 7.53 9.42
N ASN A 88 2.73 8.84 9.44
CA ASN A 88 3.70 9.82 8.99
C ASN A 88 4.01 10.80 10.13
N PHE A 89 5.28 11.10 10.30
CA PHE A 89 5.78 12.15 11.18
C PHE A 89 6.66 13.07 10.37
N THR A 90 6.45 14.37 10.48
CA THR A 90 7.23 15.39 9.77
C THR A 90 7.64 16.48 10.75
N ALA A 91 8.90 16.85 10.68
CA ALA A 91 9.45 18.00 11.37
C ALA A 91 10.24 18.85 10.38
N ARG A 92 10.07 20.15 10.41
CA ARG A 92 10.85 21.11 9.63
C ARG A 92 11.14 22.34 10.47
N ASN A 93 12.35 22.86 10.33
CA ASN A 93 12.73 24.12 10.92
C ASN A 93 13.48 24.96 9.91
N THR A 94 13.14 26.23 9.82
CA THR A 94 13.87 27.24 9.04
C THR A 94 14.32 28.32 10.00
N THR A 95 15.63 28.60 10.04
CA THR A 95 16.23 29.58 10.95
C THR A 95 17.11 30.54 10.19
N HIS A 96 16.96 31.82 10.47
CA HIS A 96 17.77 32.92 9.92
C HIS A 96 18.76 33.45 10.97
N PHE A 97 20.01 33.54 10.59
CA PHE A 97 21.12 34.00 11.43
C PHE A 97 21.84 35.19 10.79
N LEU A 98 22.70 35.86 11.57
CA LEU A 98 23.60 36.90 11.08
C LEU A 98 22.90 38.02 10.29
N ASN A 99 21.80 38.53 10.82
CA ASN A 99 20.94 39.53 10.15
C ASN A 99 20.50 39.06 8.77
N ASP A 100 19.92 37.82 8.71
CA ASP A 100 19.37 37.14 7.54
C ASP A 100 20.41 36.78 6.44
N LYS A 101 21.70 36.96 6.70
CA LYS A 101 22.77 36.54 5.78
C LYS A 101 22.93 35.01 5.71
N LEU A 102 22.50 34.30 6.75
CA LEU A 102 22.59 32.83 6.81
C LEU A 102 21.22 32.24 7.09
N THR A 103 20.76 31.37 6.21
CA THR A 103 19.49 30.63 6.37
C THR A 103 19.78 29.14 6.43
N LEU A 104 19.39 28.50 7.52
CA LEU A 104 19.41 27.06 7.69
C LEU A 104 17.97 26.52 7.58
N ASP A 105 17.75 25.58 6.66
CA ASP A 105 16.50 24.81 6.53
C ASP A 105 16.81 23.33 6.76
N ILE A 106 16.19 22.74 7.77
CA ILE A 106 16.32 21.33 8.08
C ILE A 106 14.95 20.67 8.10
N GLY A 107 14.86 19.46 7.56
CA GLY A 107 13.64 18.68 7.54
C GLY A 107 13.90 17.22 7.82
N ALA A 108 12.98 16.58 8.52
CA ALA A 108 12.95 15.15 8.73
C ALA A 108 11.53 14.62 8.56
N GLN A 109 11.41 13.48 7.91
CA GLN A 109 10.15 12.76 7.79
C GLN A 109 10.38 11.27 8.08
N TYR A 110 9.48 10.68 8.86
CA TYR A 110 9.46 9.25 9.14
C TYR A 110 8.11 8.67 8.78
N ILE A 111 8.14 7.58 8.00
CA ILE A 111 6.95 6.89 7.48
C ILE A 111 7.04 5.42 7.87
N VAL A 112 5.97 4.93 8.49
CA VAL A 112 5.73 3.50 8.69
C VAL A 112 4.49 3.12 7.92
N GLN A 113 4.60 2.08 7.08
CA GLN A 113 3.49 1.58 6.27
C GLN A 113 3.41 0.06 6.40
N ASN A 114 2.22 -0.44 6.68
CA ASN A 114 1.93 -1.87 6.81
C ASN A 114 0.75 -2.22 5.90
N ASN A 115 0.97 -3.16 5.00
CA ASN A 115 -0.05 -3.68 4.09
C ASN A 115 -0.29 -5.15 4.40
N LYS A 116 -1.53 -5.59 4.30
CA LYS A 116 -1.91 -7.00 4.38
C LYS A 116 -2.84 -7.35 3.24
N ASN A 117 -2.55 -8.44 2.54
CA ASN A 117 -3.36 -9.04 1.49
C ASN A 117 -3.82 -8.06 0.40
N MET A 118 -2.94 -7.14 -0.02
CA MET A 118 -3.23 -6.27 -1.16
C MET A 118 -3.47 -7.12 -2.40
N VAL A 119 -4.50 -6.77 -3.17
CA VAL A 119 -4.88 -7.53 -4.37
C VAL A 119 -3.74 -7.56 -5.37
N SER A 120 -3.41 -8.76 -5.84
CA SER A 120 -2.49 -8.94 -6.95
C SER A 120 -3.21 -8.71 -8.28
N GLN A 121 -2.50 -8.17 -9.25
CA GLN A 121 -2.97 -8.17 -10.63
C GLN A 121 -2.85 -9.58 -11.25
N GLY A 122 -3.72 -9.88 -12.21
CA GLY A 122 -3.74 -11.19 -12.86
C GLY A 122 -4.50 -12.24 -12.05
N GLN A 123 -4.23 -13.52 -12.33
CA GLN A 123 -4.96 -14.65 -11.75
C GLN A 123 -4.37 -15.18 -10.45
N TYR A 124 -3.06 -14.98 -10.24
CA TYR A 124 -2.37 -15.54 -9.07
C TYR A 124 -2.61 -14.71 -7.83
N TYR A 125 -2.97 -15.35 -6.73
CA TYR A 125 -3.30 -14.71 -5.44
C TYR A 125 -4.42 -13.67 -5.51
N ASN A 126 -5.19 -13.68 -6.60
CA ASN A 126 -6.33 -12.81 -6.80
C ASN A 126 -7.60 -13.64 -6.59
N PRO A 127 -8.47 -13.30 -5.63
CA PRO A 127 -9.71 -14.04 -5.40
C PRO A 127 -10.76 -13.81 -6.48
N LEU A 128 -10.66 -12.72 -7.27
CA LEU A 128 -11.70 -12.30 -8.20
C LEU A 128 -11.93 -13.28 -9.36
N PRO A 129 -10.93 -13.90 -10.00
CA PRO A 129 -11.18 -14.90 -11.02
C PRO A 129 -12.02 -16.08 -10.51
N SER A 130 -11.66 -16.64 -9.35
CA SER A 130 -12.44 -17.72 -8.73
C SER A 130 -13.84 -17.29 -8.34
N LEU A 131 -13.99 -16.04 -7.88
CA LEU A 131 -15.27 -15.44 -7.52
C LEU A 131 -16.18 -15.32 -8.75
N TYR A 132 -15.67 -14.76 -9.84
CA TYR A 132 -16.48 -14.51 -11.03
C TYR A 132 -16.76 -15.77 -11.85
N LEU A 133 -15.89 -16.76 -11.80
CA LEU A 133 -16.05 -18.05 -12.46
C LEU A 133 -16.81 -19.07 -11.61
N PHE A 134 -17.22 -18.72 -10.38
CA PHE A 134 -17.98 -19.62 -9.52
C PHE A 134 -19.25 -20.11 -10.22
N PRO A 135 -19.59 -21.43 -10.16
CA PRO A 135 -20.73 -22.01 -10.84
C PRO A 135 -22.07 -21.39 -10.42
N ARG A 136 -22.82 -20.90 -11.37
CA ARG A 136 -24.03 -20.09 -11.12
C ARG A 136 -25.18 -20.85 -10.44
N GLY A 137 -25.25 -22.15 -10.60
CA GLY A 137 -26.27 -22.98 -9.96
C GLY A 137 -25.88 -23.47 -8.57
N ASP A 138 -24.66 -23.31 -8.16
CA ASP A 138 -24.11 -23.88 -6.93
C ASP A 138 -24.29 -22.97 -5.72
N ASN A 139 -24.10 -23.57 -4.54
CA ASN A 139 -24.26 -22.86 -3.29
C ASN A 139 -22.95 -22.18 -2.89
N PHE A 140 -22.91 -20.86 -3.06
CA PHE A 140 -21.72 -20.06 -2.68
C PHE A 140 -21.41 -20.12 -1.18
N ASP A 141 -22.42 -20.31 -0.32
CA ASP A 141 -22.19 -20.37 1.12
C ASP A 141 -21.36 -21.59 1.55
N GLU A 142 -21.35 -22.66 0.75
CA GLU A 142 -20.50 -23.82 1.04
C GLU A 142 -19.01 -23.49 0.95
N ILE A 143 -18.59 -22.60 0.05
CA ILE A 143 -17.19 -22.22 -0.08
C ILE A 143 -16.75 -21.18 0.94
N ARG A 144 -17.69 -20.57 1.69
CA ARG A 144 -17.34 -19.74 2.86
C ARG A 144 -16.67 -20.57 3.96
N LEU A 145 -17.06 -21.87 4.06
CA LEU A 145 -16.33 -22.87 4.84
C LEU A 145 -15.10 -23.34 4.04
N TYR A 146 -14.21 -22.41 3.80
CA TYR A 146 -13.08 -22.54 2.88
C TYR A 146 -12.05 -23.60 3.29
N GLU A 147 -12.18 -24.16 4.48
CA GLU A 147 -11.28 -25.17 4.99
C GLU A 147 -12.04 -26.28 5.73
N ARG A 148 -11.48 -27.49 5.68
CA ARG A 148 -11.99 -28.67 6.38
C ARG A 148 -10.80 -29.42 6.99
N TYR A 149 -11.00 -29.96 8.20
CA TYR A 149 -9.94 -30.72 8.84
C TYR A 149 -9.74 -32.06 8.13
N ASN A 150 -8.52 -32.31 7.67
CA ASN A 150 -8.12 -33.59 7.10
C ASN A 150 -7.43 -34.44 8.17
N THR A 151 -8.09 -35.52 8.60
CA THR A 151 -7.56 -36.41 9.66
C THR A 151 -6.32 -37.18 9.23
N ASN A 152 -6.13 -37.42 7.93
CA ASN A 152 -4.97 -38.15 7.42
C ASN A 152 -3.70 -37.30 7.48
N TYR A 153 -3.84 -36.00 7.30
CA TYR A 153 -2.71 -35.06 7.28
C TYR A 153 -2.56 -34.27 8.59
N GLY A 154 -3.58 -34.24 9.44
CA GLY A 154 -3.54 -33.53 10.70
C GLY A 154 -3.60 -32.00 10.59
N TYR A 155 -4.09 -31.45 9.48
CA TYR A 155 -4.23 -30.01 9.28
C TYR A 155 -5.51 -29.63 8.54
N MET A 156 -5.83 -28.32 8.51
CA MET A 156 -6.94 -27.75 7.75
C MET A 156 -6.59 -27.72 6.26
N GLU A 157 -7.40 -28.40 5.45
CA GLU A 157 -7.27 -28.49 4.01
C GLU A 157 -8.24 -27.53 3.32
N GLN A 158 -7.81 -26.98 2.20
CA GLN A 158 -8.65 -26.12 1.38
C GLN A 158 -9.87 -26.89 0.85
N TYR A 159 -11.05 -26.30 1.00
CA TYR A 159 -12.24 -26.79 0.35
C TYR A 159 -12.53 -26.02 -0.93
N TRP A 160 -12.28 -26.66 -2.08
CA TRP A 160 -12.53 -26.14 -3.41
C TRP A 160 -12.82 -27.30 -4.38
N PRO A 161 -14.10 -27.70 -4.56
CA PRO A 161 -14.44 -28.89 -5.33
C PRO A 161 -14.41 -28.71 -6.86
N TYR A 162 -14.09 -27.52 -7.36
CA TYR A 162 -14.19 -27.15 -8.76
C TYR A 162 -12.91 -27.32 -9.56
N GLY A 163 -11.80 -27.66 -8.91
CA GLY A 163 -10.50 -27.74 -9.57
C GLY A 163 -9.93 -26.37 -9.91
N ASP A 164 -8.78 -26.37 -10.55
CA ASP A 164 -8.03 -25.15 -10.88
C ASP A 164 -8.38 -24.56 -12.27
N ALA A 165 -9.16 -25.31 -13.09
CA ALA A 165 -9.56 -24.96 -14.45
C ALA A 165 -8.40 -24.52 -15.36
N SER A 166 -7.18 -25.02 -15.13
CA SER A 166 -5.94 -24.58 -15.78
C SER A 166 -5.64 -23.07 -15.63
N LEU A 167 -6.33 -22.41 -14.70
CA LEU A 167 -6.17 -20.99 -14.38
C LEU A 167 -5.63 -20.79 -12.96
N SER A 168 -5.19 -21.86 -12.31
CA SER A 168 -4.73 -21.85 -10.90
C SER A 168 -5.77 -21.31 -9.92
N LEU A 169 -7.04 -21.60 -10.17
CA LEU A 169 -8.16 -21.16 -9.35
C LEU A 169 -8.16 -21.88 -8.00
N GLN A 170 -8.51 -21.17 -6.96
CA GLN A 170 -8.62 -21.63 -5.60
C GLN A 170 -9.83 -20.99 -4.93
N ASN A 171 -10.25 -21.52 -3.79
CA ASN A 171 -11.30 -20.88 -3.01
C ASN A 171 -10.93 -19.41 -2.69
N PRO A 172 -11.77 -18.42 -3.05
CA PRO A 172 -11.46 -17.00 -2.84
C PRO A 172 -11.28 -16.64 -1.36
N TYR A 173 -11.98 -17.31 -0.44
CA TYR A 173 -11.79 -17.14 1.00
C TYR A 173 -10.49 -17.78 1.50
N TRP A 174 -10.07 -18.91 0.91
CA TRP A 174 -8.74 -19.49 1.19
C TRP A 174 -7.63 -18.53 0.82
N ILE A 175 -7.70 -17.93 -0.37
CA ILE A 175 -6.72 -16.93 -0.82
C ILE A 175 -6.60 -15.78 0.17
N GLN A 176 -7.72 -15.29 0.70
CA GLN A 176 -7.72 -14.15 1.62
C GLN A 176 -7.34 -14.50 3.06
N ASN A 177 -7.53 -15.75 3.50
CA ASN A 177 -7.34 -16.13 4.89
C ASN A 177 -6.15 -17.06 5.14
N ARG A 178 -5.71 -17.82 4.14
CA ARG A 178 -4.66 -18.84 4.26
C ARG A 178 -3.42 -18.58 3.41
N ILE A 179 -3.46 -17.53 2.60
CA ILE A 179 -2.29 -17.00 1.89
C ILE A 179 -2.07 -15.58 2.42
N ASN A 180 -1.29 -15.46 3.50
CA ASN A 180 -1.04 -14.18 4.15
C ASN A 180 0.16 -13.49 3.49
N ARG A 181 -0.09 -12.35 2.86
CA ARG A 181 0.94 -11.51 2.26
C ARG A 181 1.00 -10.19 3.02
N THR A 182 2.11 -9.95 3.68
CA THR A 182 2.33 -8.70 4.41
C THR A 182 3.52 -7.96 3.80
N SER A 183 3.39 -6.64 3.70
CA SER A 183 4.47 -5.75 3.29
C SER A 183 4.60 -4.63 4.30
N ASN A 184 5.76 -4.56 4.93
CA ASN A 184 6.10 -3.53 5.90
C ASN A 184 7.18 -2.63 5.29
N LYS A 185 6.95 -1.32 5.32
CA LYS A 185 7.90 -0.31 4.87
C LYS A 185 8.17 0.67 5.99
N LYS A 186 9.45 0.92 6.26
CA LYS A 186 9.91 2.03 7.09
C LYS A 186 10.77 2.93 6.21
N ARG A 187 10.44 4.22 6.15
CA ARG A 187 11.18 5.20 5.37
C ARG A 187 11.49 6.40 6.23
N TYR A 188 12.72 6.84 6.19
CA TYR A 188 13.09 8.13 6.74
C TYR A 188 13.78 8.97 5.67
N MET A 189 13.38 10.22 5.62
CA MET A 189 13.94 11.24 4.75
C MET A 189 14.46 12.37 5.62
N MET A 190 15.65 12.84 5.33
CA MET A 190 16.26 13.99 6.00
C MET A 190 16.83 14.91 4.96
N ASN A 191 16.62 16.20 5.14
CA ASN A 191 17.22 17.21 4.28
C ASN A 191 17.79 18.34 5.14
N ALA A 192 18.88 18.89 4.69
CA ALA A 192 19.44 20.12 5.21
C ALA A 192 19.89 21.01 4.06
N SER A 193 19.61 22.30 4.16
CA SER A 193 20.06 23.32 3.24
C SER A 193 20.59 24.51 4.01
N LEU A 194 21.80 24.94 3.69
CA LEU A 194 22.43 26.12 4.24
C LEU A 194 22.65 27.12 3.11
N LYS A 195 21.95 28.25 3.17
CA LYS A 195 22.12 29.37 2.26
C LYS A 195 22.89 30.48 2.95
N TRP A 196 23.96 30.92 2.33
CA TRP A 196 24.79 32.05 2.80
C TRP A 196 24.80 33.16 1.77
N GLN A 197 24.30 34.36 2.15
CA GLN A 197 24.39 35.58 1.38
C GLN A 197 25.76 36.21 1.68
N ALA A 198 26.80 35.84 0.92
CA ALA A 198 28.16 36.26 1.13
C ALA A 198 28.34 37.76 0.86
N THR A 199 27.72 38.26 -0.19
CA THR A 199 27.63 39.66 -0.58
C THR A 199 26.24 39.97 -1.13
N ASP A 200 25.95 41.23 -1.48
CA ASP A 200 24.63 41.59 -2.06
C ASP A 200 24.42 40.96 -3.44
N TRP A 201 25.46 40.52 -4.11
CA TRP A 201 25.44 39.93 -5.45
C TRP A 201 25.84 38.43 -5.49
N LEU A 202 26.26 37.85 -4.39
CA LEU A 202 26.72 36.47 -4.31
C LEU A 202 26.02 35.73 -3.16
N ASN A 203 25.28 34.68 -3.49
CA ASN A 203 24.84 33.71 -2.49
C ASN A 203 25.32 32.30 -2.81
N VAL A 204 25.56 31.55 -1.76
CA VAL A 204 26.05 30.18 -1.82
C VAL A 204 25.07 29.28 -1.08
N VAL A 205 24.72 28.14 -1.68
CA VAL A 205 23.80 27.16 -1.10
C VAL A 205 24.46 25.79 -1.08
N GLY A 206 24.56 25.18 0.10
CA GLY A 206 24.90 23.77 0.25
C GLY A 206 23.65 22.99 0.63
N ARG A 207 23.42 21.83 0.00
CA ARG A 207 22.26 20.97 0.30
C ARG A 207 22.69 19.52 0.47
N VAL A 208 22.04 18.83 1.38
CA VAL A 208 22.16 17.39 1.54
C VAL A 208 20.78 16.78 1.73
N ASN A 209 20.50 15.68 1.05
CA ASN A 209 19.28 14.92 1.18
C ASN A 209 19.63 13.45 1.38
N LEU A 210 19.01 12.83 2.38
CA LEU A 210 19.09 11.40 2.66
C LEU A 210 17.69 10.82 2.57
N ASP A 211 17.52 9.77 1.79
CA ASP A 211 16.29 8.96 1.70
C ASP A 211 16.67 7.51 1.92
N ASN A 212 16.11 6.88 2.95
CA ASN A 212 16.29 5.47 3.23
C ASN A 212 14.93 4.80 3.37
N SER A 213 14.78 3.65 2.70
CA SER A 213 13.58 2.82 2.76
C SER A 213 13.96 1.39 3.05
N ASP A 214 13.41 0.83 4.12
CA ASP A 214 13.54 -0.57 4.50
C ASP A 214 12.20 -1.27 4.23
N TYR A 215 12.24 -2.34 3.44
CA TYR A 215 11.09 -3.16 3.10
C TYR A 215 11.25 -4.56 3.68
N ARG A 216 10.18 -5.10 4.22
CA ARG A 216 10.09 -6.52 4.56
C ARG A 216 8.77 -7.07 4.03
N ASN A 217 8.88 -8.01 3.10
CA ASN A 217 7.75 -8.69 2.50
C ASN A 217 7.72 -10.14 2.97
N LYS A 218 6.62 -10.54 3.59
CA LYS A 218 6.37 -11.93 3.96
C LYS A 218 5.22 -12.49 3.16
N ASN A 219 5.37 -13.73 2.74
CA ASN A 219 4.35 -14.49 2.04
C ASN A 219 4.24 -15.88 2.70
N GLU A 220 3.16 -16.08 3.42
CA GLU A 220 2.88 -17.31 4.17
C GLU A 220 1.75 -18.04 3.48
N LYS A 221 2.03 -19.21 2.95
CA LYS A 221 1.09 -20.06 2.23
C LYS A 221 0.84 -21.32 3.07
N SER A 222 -0.39 -21.52 3.51
CA SER A 222 -0.76 -22.70 4.28
C SER A 222 -0.64 -23.97 3.45
N ALA A 223 -0.41 -25.11 4.09
CA ALA A 223 -0.53 -26.43 3.48
C ALA A 223 -1.89 -26.55 2.77
N SER A 224 -1.98 -27.33 1.69
CA SER A 224 -3.15 -27.42 0.81
C SER A 224 -3.39 -26.20 -0.13
N THR A 225 -2.56 -25.15 -0.07
CA THR A 225 -2.50 -24.17 -1.14
C THR A 225 -2.05 -24.87 -2.43
N LEU A 226 -2.59 -24.42 -3.58
CA LEU A 226 -2.29 -25.03 -4.88
C LEU A 226 -0.78 -25.20 -5.10
N THR A 227 -0.37 -26.39 -5.51
CA THR A 227 1.05 -26.77 -5.67
C THR A 227 1.80 -25.97 -6.74
N THR A 228 1.10 -25.29 -7.63
CA THR A 228 1.68 -24.29 -8.53
C THR A 228 2.40 -23.17 -7.77
N PHE A 229 2.02 -22.87 -6.53
CA PHE A 229 2.53 -21.73 -5.75
C PHE A 229 3.46 -22.11 -4.62
N CYS A 230 3.39 -23.34 -4.15
CA CYS A 230 4.21 -23.81 -3.03
C CYS A 230 4.26 -25.33 -2.97
N GLY A 231 5.08 -25.90 -2.10
CA GLY A 231 5.07 -27.34 -1.83
C GLY A 231 3.79 -27.82 -1.15
N VAL A 232 3.59 -29.12 -1.07
CA VAL A 232 2.41 -29.76 -0.45
C VAL A 232 2.21 -29.37 1.03
N SER A 233 3.29 -29.05 1.73
CA SER A 233 3.29 -28.60 3.12
C SER A 233 3.14 -27.07 3.27
N GLY A 234 2.83 -26.37 2.18
CA GLY A 234 2.74 -24.92 2.16
C GLY A 234 4.06 -24.25 1.77
N GLY A 235 4.19 -22.98 2.08
CA GLY A 235 5.38 -22.20 1.75
C GLY A 235 5.54 -20.97 2.61
N PHE A 236 6.78 -20.58 2.82
CA PHE A 236 7.14 -19.37 3.54
C PHE A 236 8.22 -18.63 2.78
N GLU A 237 8.02 -17.31 2.63
CA GLU A 237 8.97 -16.41 2.02
C GLU A 237 9.08 -15.16 2.89
N ASP A 238 10.30 -14.75 3.20
CA ASP A 238 10.59 -13.51 3.94
C ASP A 238 11.72 -12.78 3.21
N ALA A 239 11.36 -11.74 2.49
CA ALA A 239 12.28 -10.94 1.70
C ALA A 239 12.49 -9.57 2.32
N MET A 240 13.74 -9.17 2.46
CA MET A 240 14.14 -7.85 2.93
C MET A 240 14.85 -7.10 1.81
N ARG A 241 14.52 -5.82 1.67
CA ARG A 241 15.16 -4.91 0.71
C ARG A 241 15.39 -3.57 1.38
N GLN A 242 16.58 -3.04 1.23
CA GLN A 242 16.93 -1.69 1.64
C GLN A 242 17.27 -0.86 0.41
N GLU A 243 16.75 0.34 0.37
CA GLU A 243 17.07 1.36 -0.62
C GLU A 243 17.58 2.60 0.09
N ARG A 244 18.74 3.10 -0.31
CA ARG A 244 19.33 4.30 0.26
C ARG A 244 19.78 5.22 -0.87
N SER A 245 19.36 6.48 -0.80
CA SER A 245 19.83 7.55 -1.67
C SER A 245 20.42 8.67 -0.81
N LEU A 246 21.63 9.07 -1.13
CA LEU A 246 22.29 10.25 -0.57
C LEU A 246 22.62 11.19 -1.72
N TYR A 247 22.12 12.42 -1.63
CA TYR A 247 22.39 13.47 -2.59
C TYR A 247 22.98 14.69 -1.85
N ALA A 248 24.03 15.26 -2.39
CA ALA A 248 24.59 16.51 -1.90
C ALA A 248 25.02 17.37 -3.09
N ASP A 249 24.76 18.65 -2.98
CA ASP A 249 25.20 19.63 -3.97
C ASP A 249 25.63 20.95 -3.32
N PHE A 250 26.31 21.74 -4.13
CA PHE A 250 26.76 23.06 -3.79
C PHE A 250 26.54 23.98 -4.98
N LEU A 251 25.86 25.11 -4.76
CA LEU A 251 25.51 26.09 -5.77
C LEU A 251 26.03 27.47 -5.38
N ALA A 252 26.63 28.18 -6.33
CA ALA A 252 26.98 29.59 -6.18
C ALA A 252 26.15 30.39 -7.18
N ASN A 253 25.35 31.32 -6.70
CA ASN A 253 24.52 32.18 -7.55
C ASN A 253 25.08 33.60 -7.54
N ILE A 254 25.35 34.12 -8.71
CA ILE A 254 25.86 35.46 -8.96
C ILE A 254 24.77 36.28 -9.65
N ASP A 255 24.52 37.48 -9.13
CA ASP A 255 23.63 38.48 -9.71
C ASP A 255 24.24 39.85 -9.49
N LYS A 256 24.92 40.38 -10.52
CA LYS A 256 25.66 41.60 -10.39
C LYS A 256 25.56 42.49 -11.61
N THR A 257 25.32 43.77 -11.36
CA THR A 257 25.33 44.81 -12.38
C THR A 257 26.66 45.55 -12.37
N PHE A 258 27.25 45.73 -13.56
CA PHE A 258 28.49 46.46 -13.82
C PHE A 258 28.22 47.56 -14.85
N GLY A 259 27.92 48.75 -14.42
CA GLY A 259 27.49 49.81 -15.34
C GLY A 259 26.21 49.42 -16.10
N ASP A 260 26.30 49.31 -17.41
CA ASP A 260 25.17 48.92 -18.29
C ASP A 260 25.04 47.39 -18.46
N PHE A 261 25.93 46.60 -17.88
CA PHE A 261 25.90 45.13 -18.01
C PHE A 261 25.39 44.47 -16.73
N HIS A 262 24.47 43.54 -16.92
CA HIS A 262 23.90 42.69 -15.86
C HIS A 262 24.34 41.25 -16.08
N LEU A 263 25.03 40.65 -15.12
CA LEU A 263 25.53 39.28 -15.11
C LEU A 263 24.72 38.45 -14.10
N THR A 264 24.08 37.40 -14.60
CA THR A 264 23.47 36.33 -13.77
C THR A 264 24.12 35.00 -14.13
N ALA A 265 24.54 34.24 -13.12
CA ALA A 265 25.15 32.91 -13.29
C ALA A 265 24.84 32.03 -12.09
N ASN A 266 24.69 30.73 -12.35
CA ASN A 266 24.50 29.67 -11.35
C ASN A 266 25.56 28.59 -11.55
#